data_8f8924e16a4a673c560e21014a7caaae
#
_entry.id   8f8924e16a4a673c560e21014a7caaae
#
_cell.length_a   1.000
_cell.length_b   1.000
_cell.length_c   1.000
_cell.angle_alpha   90.00
_cell.angle_beta   90.00
_cell.angle_gamma   90.00
#
_symmetry.space_group_name_H-M   'P 1'
#
loop_
_entity.id
_entity.type
_entity.pdbx_description
1 polymer ?
#
loop_
_entity_poly.entity_id
_entity_poly.type
_entity_poly.pdbx_seq_one_letter_code
_entity_poly.pdbx_strand_id
1 'polypeptide(L)'
;LSTYSTTGILIMLILLFFMFQKLIKKSPILMLFAFSTLIPFYYIAKNNVEEKIETFSFQKRYFDLIQTISIAKDYPITGIGLDDTYFSEFRTDYFIDNNFRESFEESTNLELIAKSTDKGSSNSVTFLMAAMGIPIAFFLLLCLFKQQLFNQRKEIFMIIVMMSVISEPLLLRPFFLLLIISGLGTLIKRFIK
;
A
#
# COMPACT_ATOMS: atom_id res chain seq x y z
N LEU A 1 7.98 12.04 21.02
CA LEU A 1 7.45 10.69 20.82
C LEU A 1 7.41 10.43 19.34
N SER A 2 8.45 9.85 18.77
CA SER A 2 8.48 9.47 17.37
C SER A 2 7.45 8.35 17.17
N THR A 3 6.39 8.63 16.44
CA THR A 3 5.49 7.60 15.94
C THR A 3 6.27 6.72 14.96
N TYR A 4 6.78 5.60 15.42
CA TYR A 4 7.42 4.62 14.57
C TYR A 4 6.41 4.12 13.53
N SER A 5 6.53 4.59 12.30
CA SER A 5 5.73 4.09 11.20
C SER A 5 6.05 2.62 10.97
N THR A 6 5.08 1.73 11.09
CA THR A 6 5.23 0.29 10.81
C THR A 6 5.79 0.04 9.41
N THR A 7 5.36 0.85 8.43
CA THR A 7 5.87 0.82 7.06
C THR A 7 7.34 1.23 7.01
N GLY A 8 7.74 2.27 7.75
CA GLY A 8 9.14 2.70 7.85
C GLY A 8 10.03 1.62 8.44
N ILE A 9 9.58 0.93 9.49
CA ILE A 9 10.30 -0.20 10.11
C ILE A 9 10.45 -1.35 9.11
N LEU A 10 9.39 -1.71 8.37
CA LEU A 10 9.43 -2.76 7.35
C LEU A 10 10.39 -2.42 6.22
N ILE A 11 10.35 -1.19 5.70
CA ILE A 11 11.28 -0.72 4.66
C ILE A 11 12.72 -0.77 5.17
N MET A 12 12.96 -0.34 6.40
CA MET A 12 14.29 -0.40 7.02
C MET A 12 14.78 -1.85 7.15
N LEU A 13 13.93 -2.79 7.56
CA LEU A 13 14.27 -4.22 7.64
C LEU A 13 14.63 -4.79 6.27
N ILE A 14 13.87 -4.44 5.22
CA ILE A 14 14.15 -4.86 3.85
C ILE A 14 15.51 -4.30 3.39
N LEU A 15 15.78 -3.02 3.63
CA LEU A 15 17.06 -2.40 3.28
C LEU A 15 18.24 -3.05 4.03
N LEU A 16 18.09 -3.31 5.33
CA LEU A 16 19.09 -4.01 6.12
C LEU A 16 19.33 -5.41 5.58
N PHE A 17 18.28 -6.17 5.25
CA PHE A 17 18.41 -7.49 4.66
C PHE A 17 19.23 -7.45 3.35
N PHE A 18 18.94 -6.53 2.44
CA PHE A 18 19.69 -6.38 1.20
C PHE A 18 21.13 -5.91 1.41
N MET A 19 21.38 -5.08 2.42
CA MET A 19 22.73 -4.70 2.83
C MET A 19 23.51 -5.90 3.35
N PHE A 20 22.90 -6.68 4.25
CA PHE A 20 23.54 -7.85 4.85
C PHE A 20 23.72 -9.00 3.86
N GLN A 21 22.87 -9.12 2.85
CA GLN A 21 22.98 -10.20 1.84
C GLN A 21 24.35 -10.22 1.16
N LYS A 22 24.99 -9.05 0.93
CA LYS A 22 26.34 -8.96 0.40
C LYS A 22 27.42 -9.36 1.42
N LEU A 23 27.19 -9.08 2.70
CA LEU A 23 28.11 -9.40 3.78
C LEU A 23 28.04 -10.89 4.16
N ILE A 24 26.85 -11.47 4.17
CA ILE A 24 26.59 -12.88 4.47
C ILE A 24 27.35 -13.80 3.51
N LYS A 25 27.45 -13.43 2.24
CA LYS A 25 28.21 -14.21 1.24
C LYS A 25 29.72 -14.24 1.48
N LYS A 26 30.24 -13.37 2.39
CA LYS A 26 31.68 -13.26 2.65
C LYS A 26 32.15 -13.98 3.91
N SER A 27 31.29 -14.18 4.91
CA SER A 27 31.67 -14.82 6.16
C SER A 27 30.44 -15.35 6.93
N PRO A 28 30.49 -16.62 7.42
CA PRO A 28 29.42 -17.19 8.23
C PRO A 28 29.26 -16.51 9.59
N ILE A 29 30.31 -15.90 10.13
CA ILE A 29 30.26 -15.14 11.38
C ILE A 29 29.40 -13.87 11.21
N LEU A 30 29.52 -13.17 10.06
CA LEU A 30 28.71 -12.02 9.73
C LEU A 30 27.22 -12.40 9.53
N MET A 31 26.97 -13.61 9.10
CA MET A 31 25.61 -14.15 9.02
C MET A 31 24.98 -14.30 10.41
N LEU A 32 25.68 -14.85 11.38
CA LEU A 32 25.21 -14.97 12.76
C LEU A 32 24.94 -13.60 13.39
N PHE A 33 25.83 -12.64 13.14
CA PHE A 33 25.65 -11.25 13.61
C PHE A 33 24.42 -10.58 12.97
N ALA A 34 24.21 -10.77 11.65
CA ALA A 34 23.03 -10.24 10.97
C ALA A 34 21.72 -10.83 11.52
N PHE A 35 21.69 -12.15 11.78
CA PHE A 35 20.51 -12.79 12.38
C PHE A 35 20.29 -12.30 13.83
N SER A 36 21.33 -12.14 14.62
CA SER A 36 21.20 -11.64 16.00
C SER A 36 20.63 -10.21 16.07
N THR A 37 20.92 -9.36 15.07
CA THR A 37 20.34 -8.02 14.98
C THR A 37 18.88 -8.03 14.50
N LEU A 38 18.47 -9.01 13.68
CA LEU A 38 17.08 -9.12 13.22
C LEU A 38 16.10 -9.54 14.32
N ILE A 39 16.56 -10.29 15.33
CA ILE A 39 15.70 -10.77 16.42
C ILE A 39 15.08 -9.61 17.22
N PRO A 40 15.83 -8.63 17.77
CA PRO A 40 15.24 -7.51 18.48
C PRO A 40 14.33 -6.67 17.59
N PHE A 41 14.66 -6.49 16.30
CA PHE A 41 13.78 -5.81 15.36
C PHE A 41 12.47 -6.53 15.13
N TYR A 42 12.48 -7.85 15.09
CA TYR A 42 11.26 -8.66 14.99
C TYR A 42 10.35 -8.44 16.21
N TYR A 43 10.93 -8.46 17.41
CA TYR A 43 10.16 -8.20 18.64
C TYR A 43 9.59 -6.78 18.68
N ILE A 44 10.37 -5.78 18.32
CA ILE A 44 9.89 -4.39 18.22
C ILE A 44 8.77 -4.27 17.19
N ALA A 45 8.91 -4.89 16.02
CA ALA A 45 7.88 -4.88 14.99
C ALA A 45 6.60 -5.59 15.46
N LYS A 46 6.74 -6.76 16.12
CA LYS A 46 5.62 -7.53 16.66
C LYS A 46 4.84 -6.71 17.68
N ASN A 47 5.51 -6.18 18.71
CA ASN A 47 4.87 -5.38 19.75
C ASN A 47 4.19 -4.12 19.17
N ASN A 48 4.85 -3.43 18.22
CA ASN A 48 4.24 -2.29 17.53
C ASN A 48 3.00 -2.66 16.71
N VAL A 49 2.96 -3.86 16.11
CA VAL A 49 1.78 -4.33 15.38
C VAL A 49 0.66 -4.68 16.35
N GLU A 50 0.95 -5.40 17.44
CA GLU A 50 -0.03 -5.76 18.46
C GLU A 50 -0.67 -4.52 19.11
N GLU A 51 0.15 -3.54 19.53
CA GLU A 51 -0.36 -2.26 20.06
C GLU A 51 -1.18 -1.47 19.03
N LYS A 52 -0.84 -1.56 17.73
CA LYS A 52 -1.53 -0.80 16.68
C LYS A 52 -2.83 -1.44 16.19
N ILE A 53 -2.99 -2.75 16.33
CA ILE A 53 -4.24 -3.44 15.95
C ILE A 53 -5.43 -2.87 16.74
N GLU A 54 -5.22 -2.50 18.01
CA GLU A 54 -6.23 -1.88 18.85
C GLU A 54 -6.42 -0.37 18.60
N THR A 55 -5.58 0.23 17.73
CA THR A 55 -5.67 1.67 17.48
C THR A 55 -6.71 1.99 16.41
N PHE A 56 -7.42 3.10 16.61
CA PHE A 56 -8.33 3.71 15.64
C PHE A 56 -7.69 3.84 14.23
N SER A 57 -6.39 4.15 14.16
CA SER A 57 -5.68 4.30 12.89
C SER A 57 -5.57 2.99 12.09
N PHE A 58 -5.43 1.85 12.77
CA PHE A 58 -5.39 0.55 12.10
C PHE A 58 -6.79 0.14 11.63
N GLN A 59 -7.78 0.28 12.49
CA GLN A 59 -9.19 -0.03 12.17
C GLN A 59 -9.65 0.78 10.95
N LYS A 60 -9.31 2.09 10.90
CA LYS A 60 -9.58 2.96 9.77
C LYS A 60 -8.95 2.43 8.47
N ARG A 61 -7.67 2.06 8.50
CA ARG A 61 -6.97 1.56 7.31
C ARG A 61 -7.52 0.21 6.84
N TYR A 62 -7.87 -0.65 7.79
CA TYR A 62 -8.47 -1.94 7.48
C TYR A 62 -9.86 -1.77 6.87
N PHE A 63 -10.67 -0.88 7.44
CA PHE A 63 -11.96 -0.50 6.89
C PHE A 63 -11.85 0.08 5.48
N ASP A 64 -10.95 1.06 5.28
CA ASP A 64 -10.69 1.65 3.96
C ASP A 64 -10.31 0.59 2.93
N LEU A 65 -9.48 -0.38 3.31
CA LEU A 65 -9.05 -1.48 2.46
C LEU A 65 -10.23 -2.35 2.02
N ILE A 66 -11.02 -2.83 2.98
CA ILE A 66 -12.15 -3.73 2.68
C ILE A 66 -13.21 -3.00 1.85
N GLN A 67 -13.58 -1.78 2.23
CA GLN A 67 -14.59 -1.01 1.52
C GLN A 67 -14.18 -0.74 0.07
N THR A 68 -12.94 -0.32 -0.18
CA THR A 68 -12.46 -0.06 -1.54
C THR A 68 -12.37 -1.34 -2.38
N ILE A 69 -12.00 -2.48 -1.79
CA ILE A 69 -12.03 -3.77 -2.47
C ILE A 69 -13.47 -4.18 -2.83
N SER A 70 -14.41 -3.98 -1.92
CA SER A 70 -15.83 -4.30 -2.18
C SER A 70 -16.38 -3.43 -3.32
N ILE A 71 -16.13 -2.13 -3.30
CA ILE A 71 -16.50 -1.22 -4.40
C ILE A 71 -15.85 -1.66 -5.72
N ALA A 72 -14.56 -1.99 -5.72
CA ALA A 72 -13.87 -2.45 -6.92
C ALA A 72 -14.43 -3.79 -7.45
N LYS A 73 -14.97 -4.63 -6.59
CA LYS A 73 -15.63 -5.89 -6.96
C LYS A 73 -16.98 -5.64 -7.62
N ASP A 74 -17.73 -4.65 -7.13
CA ASP A 74 -19.05 -4.32 -7.69
C ASP A 74 -18.94 -3.49 -8.98
N TYR A 75 -17.90 -2.64 -9.10
CA TYR A 75 -17.61 -1.81 -10.27
C TYR A 75 -16.25 -2.13 -10.91
N PRO A 76 -16.03 -3.38 -11.39
CA PRO A 76 -14.69 -3.85 -11.73
C PRO A 76 -14.10 -3.19 -12.99
N ILE A 77 -14.91 -2.71 -13.92
CA ILE A 77 -14.45 -2.21 -15.22
C ILE A 77 -14.24 -0.70 -15.22
N THR A 78 -15.22 0.04 -14.77
CA THR A 78 -15.23 1.51 -14.85
C THR A 78 -14.79 2.21 -13.57
N GLY A 79 -14.94 1.52 -12.42
CA GLY A 79 -14.86 2.16 -11.12
C GLY A 79 -15.99 3.17 -10.93
N ILE A 80 -15.89 3.97 -9.87
CA ILE A 80 -16.89 4.99 -9.49
C ILE A 80 -16.46 6.43 -9.77
N GLY A 81 -15.22 6.65 -10.21
CA GLY A 81 -14.67 7.98 -10.49
C GLY A 81 -13.56 8.40 -9.53
N LEU A 82 -12.76 9.38 -9.97
CA LEU A 82 -11.59 9.91 -9.23
C LEU A 82 -11.91 11.17 -8.42
N ASP A 83 -13.10 11.73 -8.54
CA ASP A 83 -13.47 12.92 -7.79
C ASP A 83 -13.56 12.60 -6.29
N ASP A 84 -12.77 13.29 -5.49
CA ASP A 84 -12.66 13.03 -4.04
C ASP A 84 -13.98 13.25 -3.30
N THR A 85 -14.77 14.24 -3.73
CA THR A 85 -16.05 14.56 -3.09
C THR A 85 -17.09 13.50 -3.42
N TYR A 86 -17.24 13.18 -4.70
CA TYR A 86 -18.14 12.13 -5.16
C TYR A 86 -17.75 10.75 -4.59
N PHE A 87 -16.46 10.44 -4.56
CA PHE A 87 -15.97 9.19 -3.99
C PHE A 87 -16.30 9.07 -2.49
N SER A 88 -16.17 10.16 -1.75
CA SER A 88 -16.49 10.22 -0.31
C SER A 88 -17.99 10.05 -0.05
N GLU A 89 -18.84 10.73 -0.83
CA GLU A 89 -20.29 10.61 -0.75
C GLU A 89 -20.73 9.19 -1.09
N PHE A 90 -20.26 8.65 -2.22
CA PHE A 90 -20.55 7.28 -2.65
C PHE A 90 -20.14 6.24 -1.60
N ARG A 91 -18.98 6.39 -0.98
CA ARG A 91 -18.54 5.48 0.09
C ARG A 91 -19.47 5.50 1.29
N THR A 92 -20.01 6.65 1.63
CA THR A 92 -20.92 6.81 2.77
C THR A 92 -22.23 6.09 2.47
N ASP A 93 -22.80 6.29 1.29
CA ASP A 93 -24.03 5.64 0.86
C ASP A 93 -23.82 4.13 0.72
N TYR A 94 -22.73 3.69 0.11
CA TYR A 94 -22.35 2.28 -0.02
C TYR A 94 -22.22 1.58 1.34
N PHE A 95 -21.71 2.28 2.33
CA PHE A 95 -21.58 1.77 3.69
C PHE A 95 -22.93 1.55 4.37
N ILE A 96 -23.91 2.46 4.15
CA ILE A 96 -25.25 2.38 4.72
C ILE A 96 -26.06 1.28 4.03
N ASP A 97 -26.03 1.24 2.70
CA ASP A 97 -26.88 0.38 1.88
C ASP A 97 -26.52 -1.11 1.95
N ASN A 98 -25.25 -1.44 2.19
CA ASN A 98 -24.78 -2.83 2.16
C ASN A 98 -24.63 -3.49 3.53
N ASN A 99 -25.18 -2.92 4.61
CA ASN A 99 -25.00 -3.41 5.98
C ASN A 99 -23.53 -3.73 6.31
N PHE A 100 -22.62 -2.99 5.68
CA PHE A 100 -21.20 -3.24 5.73
C PHE A 100 -20.67 -3.12 7.17
N ARG A 101 -21.31 -2.28 7.97
CA ARG A 101 -20.97 -2.08 9.37
C ARG A 101 -21.17 -3.38 10.16
N GLU A 102 -22.35 -3.99 10.03
CA GLU A 102 -22.68 -5.24 10.76
C GLU A 102 -21.75 -6.37 10.33
N SER A 103 -21.54 -6.54 9.01
CA SER A 103 -20.61 -7.54 8.47
C SER A 103 -19.16 -7.33 8.93
N PHE A 104 -18.74 -6.08 9.09
CA PHE A 104 -17.41 -5.75 9.57
C PHE A 104 -17.26 -6.05 11.07
N GLU A 105 -18.23 -5.62 11.88
CA GLU A 105 -18.25 -5.84 13.32
C GLU A 105 -18.32 -7.33 13.66
N GLU A 106 -19.14 -8.10 12.93
CA GLU A 106 -19.22 -9.56 13.09
C GLU A 106 -17.93 -10.28 12.70
N SER A 107 -17.29 -9.85 11.60
CA SER A 107 -16.08 -10.52 11.09
C SER A 107 -14.83 -10.21 11.87
N THR A 108 -14.77 -9.05 12.52
CA THR A 108 -13.56 -8.55 13.20
C THR A 108 -13.68 -8.49 14.71
N ASN A 109 -14.88 -8.62 15.28
CA ASN A 109 -15.20 -8.35 16.68
C ASN A 109 -14.76 -6.94 17.15
N LEU A 110 -14.61 -6.00 16.20
CA LEU A 110 -14.20 -4.62 16.46
C LEU A 110 -15.40 -3.71 16.21
N GLU A 111 -15.80 -2.95 17.23
CA GLU A 111 -16.79 -1.90 17.05
C GLU A 111 -16.27 -0.82 16.12
N LEU A 112 -17.03 -0.50 15.07
CA LEU A 112 -16.62 0.47 14.08
C LEU A 112 -16.81 1.88 14.62
N ILE A 113 -15.75 2.43 15.22
CA ILE A 113 -15.72 3.79 15.78
C ILE A 113 -15.59 4.83 14.66
N ALA A 114 -15.08 4.43 13.50
CA ALA A 114 -14.83 5.33 12.38
C ALA A 114 -16.12 5.64 11.63
N LYS A 115 -16.65 6.83 11.82
CA LYS A 115 -17.48 7.48 10.80
C LYS A 115 -16.62 7.69 9.56
N SER A 116 -17.22 7.53 8.35
CA SER A 116 -16.56 7.71 7.05
C SER A 116 -15.50 8.81 7.11
N THR A 117 -14.31 8.46 6.68
CA THR A 117 -13.17 9.34 6.86
C THR A 117 -13.04 10.29 5.69
N ASP A 118 -12.83 11.53 6.02
CA ASP A 118 -12.51 12.61 5.12
C ASP A 118 -11.46 12.20 4.08
N LYS A 119 -11.79 12.33 2.81
CA LYS A 119 -10.88 12.35 1.65
C LYS A 119 -10.08 11.06 1.36
N GLY A 120 -10.56 10.27 0.43
CA GLY A 120 -9.82 9.19 -0.21
C GLY A 120 -9.56 7.97 0.69
N SER A 121 -8.92 6.94 0.14
CA SER A 121 -8.52 5.75 0.88
C SER A 121 -7.08 5.86 1.36
N SER A 122 -6.77 5.23 2.48
CA SER A 122 -5.39 5.10 2.99
C SER A 122 -4.49 4.22 2.12
N ASN A 123 -5.06 3.44 1.19
CA ASN A 123 -4.36 2.55 0.27
C ASN A 123 -4.56 3.00 -1.19
N SER A 124 -3.48 3.44 -1.84
CA SER A 124 -3.56 3.94 -3.21
C SER A 124 -3.96 2.89 -4.24
N VAL A 125 -3.58 1.64 -4.05
CA VAL A 125 -3.84 0.58 -5.04
C VAL A 125 -5.33 0.24 -5.09
N THR A 126 -5.91 -0.05 -3.92
CA THR A 126 -7.33 -0.39 -3.83
C THR A 126 -8.22 0.81 -4.14
N PHE A 127 -7.78 2.03 -3.78
CA PHE A 127 -8.44 3.26 -4.18
C PHE A 127 -8.53 3.39 -5.71
N LEU A 128 -7.40 3.18 -6.42
CA LEU A 128 -7.42 3.24 -7.89
C LEU A 128 -8.30 2.15 -8.50
N MET A 129 -8.31 0.94 -7.93
CA MET A 129 -9.19 -0.13 -8.40
C MET A 129 -10.66 0.25 -8.25
N ALA A 130 -11.03 0.86 -7.12
CA ALA A 130 -12.39 1.32 -6.87
C ALA A 130 -12.76 2.54 -7.72
N ALA A 131 -11.84 3.49 -7.92
CA ALA A 131 -12.11 4.74 -8.61
C ALA A 131 -12.09 4.62 -10.15
N MET A 132 -11.13 3.87 -10.70
CA MET A 132 -10.91 3.78 -12.16
C MET A 132 -11.21 2.40 -12.75
N GLY A 133 -11.55 1.44 -11.92
CA GLY A 133 -11.69 0.04 -12.31
C GLY A 133 -10.35 -0.72 -12.33
N ILE A 134 -10.46 -2.05 -12.24
CA ILE A 134 -9.32 -2.96 -12.16
C ILE A 134 -8.38 -2.88 -13.39
N PRO A 135 -8.91 -2.83 -14.65
CA PRO A 135 -8.04 -2.78 -15.83
C PRO A 135 -7.13 -1.55 -15.89
N ILE A 136 -7.68 -0.37 -15.57
CA ILE A 136 -6.93 0.88 -15.61
C ILE A 136 -5.93 0.92 -14.45
N ALA A 137 -6.35 0.52 -13.24
CA ALA A 137 -5.46 0.43 -12.09
C ALA A 137 -4.27 -0.51 -12.36
N PHE A 138 -4.55 -1.68 -12.95
CA PHE A 138 -3.51 -2.64 -13.33
C PHE A 138 -2.56 -2.07 -14.39
N PHE A 139 -3.09 -1.37 -15.40
CA PHE A 139 -2.28 -0.71 -16.41
C PHE A 139 -1.34 0.36 -15.81
N LEU A 140 -1.84 1.18 -14.87
CA LEU A 140 -1.01 2.17 -14.16
C LEU A 140 0.09 1.51 -13.33
N LEU A 141 -0.21 0.40 -12.65
CA LEU A 141 0.78 -0.38 -11.93
C LEU A 141 1.83 -0.99 -12.88
N LEU A 142 1.41 -1.50 -14.05
CA LEU A 142 2.37 -1.97 -15.07
C LEU A 142 3.28 -0.84 -15.55
N CYS A 143 2.75 0.35 -15.78
CA CYS A 143 3.56 1.51 -16.10
C CYS A 143 4.56 1.82 -14.99
N LEU A 144 4.13 1.80 -13.74
CA LEU A 144 5.01 2.00 -12.58
C LEU A 144 6.17 0.98 -12.56
N PHE A 145 5.90 -0.30 -12.82
CA PHE A 145 6.94 -1.35 -12.90
C PHE A 145 7.89 -1.18 -14.10
N LYS A 146 7.42 -0.58 -15.19
CA LYS A 146 8.23 -0.36 -16.40
C LYS A 146 9.02 0.95 -16.40
N GLN A 147 8.94 1.73 -15.30
CA GLN A 147 9.70 2.97 -15.17
C GLN A 147 11.21 2.76 -15.39
N GLN A 148 11.89 3.78 -15.93
CA GLN A 148 13.33 3.77 -16.21
C GLN A 148 14.10 4.92 -15.53
N LEU A 149 13.45 5.74 -14.73
CA LEU A 149 14.10 6.83 -14.00
C LEU A 149 15.13 6.31 -12.99
N PHE A 150 14.82 5.18 -12.34
CA PHE A 150 15.70 4.54 -11.37
C PHE A 150 16.06 3.14 -11.85
N ASN A 151 17.21 3.01 -12.51
CA ASN A 151 17.71 1.73 -13.01
C ASN A 151 18.65 1.03 -12.03
N GLN A 152 19.38 1.81 -11.20
CA GLN A 152 20.27 1.23 -10.20
C GLN A 152 19.43 0.58 -9.10
N ARG A 153 19.64 -0.72 -8.87
CA ARG A 153 18.91 -1.53 -7.88
C ARG A 153 17.39 -1.36 -8.00
N LYS A 154 16.90 -1.38 -9.23
CA LYS A 154 15.48 -1.19 -9.57
C LYS A 154 14.54 -2.05 -8.73
N GLU A 155 14.92 -3.30 -8.46
CA GLU A 155 14.12 -4.25 -7.69
C GLU A 155 13.87 -3.76 -6.26
N ILE A 156 14.94 -3.33 -5.57
CA ILE A 156 14.83 -2.79 -4.20
C ILE A 156 13.99 -1.52 -4.19
N PHE A 157 14.26 -0.62 -5.14
CA PHE A 157 13.50 0.60 -5.30
C PHE A 157 12.00 0.32 -5.49
N MET A 158 11.66 -0.65 -6.37
CA MET A 158 10.26 -1.03 -6.61
C MET A 158 9.59 -1.65 -5.39
N ILE A 159 10.31 -2.46 -4.60
CA ILE A 159 9.76 -3.01 -3.35
C ILE A 159 9.41 -1.85 -2.39
N ILE A 160 10.30 -0.87 -2.22
CA ILE A 160 10.05 0.29 -1.37
C ILE A 160 8.85 1.09 -1.88
N VAL A 161 8.80 1.36 -3.17
CA VAL A 161 7.70 2.08 -3.82
C VAL A 161 6.37 1.35 -3.59
N MET A 162 6.32 0.04 -3.82
CA MET A 162 5.10 -0.76 -3.62
C MET A 162 4.65 -0.76 -2.16
N MET A 163 5.57 -0.94 -1.22
CA MET A 163 5.27 -0.86 0.21
C MET A 163 4.70 0.52 0.59
N SER A 164 5.27 1.59 0.05
CA SER A 164 4.80 2.96 0.31
C SER A 164 3.41 3.21 -0.28
N VAL A 165 3.16 2.76 -1.50
CA VAL A 165 1.89 2.94 -2.22
C VAL A 165 0.75 2.13 -1.60
N ILE A 166 1.05 0.94 -1.05
CA ILE A 166 0.05 0.11 -0.35
C ILE A 166 -0.32 0.72 1.01
N SER A 167 0.62 1.35 1.68
CA SER A 167 0.39 1.87 3.04
C SER A 167 -0.06 3.33 3.11
N GLU A 168 0.08 4.09 2.02
CA GLU A 168 -0.22 5.53 1.97
C GLU A 168 -0.85 5.91 0.62
N PRO A 169 -1.69 6.96 0.56
CA PRO A 169 -2.34 7.43 -0.68
C PRO A 169 -1.36 8.23 -1.56
N LEU A 170 -0.28 7.60 -2.00
CA LEU A 170 0.83 8.27 -2.67
C LEU A 170 0.81 8.18 -4.19
N LEU A 171 0.08 7.23 -4.79
CA LEU A 171 0.20 6.92 -6.21
C LEU A 171 -0.19 8.08 -7.13
N LEU A 172 -1.10 8.95 -6.69
CA LEU A 172 -1.49 10.17 -7.41
C LEU A 172 -0.61 11.40 -7.08
N ARG A 173 0.40 11.25 -6.23
CA ARG A 173 1.35 12.34 -5.96
C ARG A 173 2.29 12.55 -7.14
N PRO A 174 2.76 13.80 -7.38
CA PRO A 174 3.57 14.14 -8.57
C PRO A 174 4.77 13.24 -8.81
N PHE A 175 5.47 12.84 -7.76
CA PHE A 175 6.63 11.94 -7.86
C PHE A 175 6.25 10.57 -8.45
N PHE A 176 5.16 9.97 -7.97
CA PHE A 176 4.70 8.66 -8.47
C PHE A 176 4.11 8.76 -9.88
N LEU A 177 3.45 9.87 -10.20
CA LEU A 177 2.97 10.14 -11.56
C LEU A 177 4.14 10.22 -12.55
N LEU A 178 5.26 10.84 -12.19
CA LEU A 178 6.47 10.85 -13.02
C LEU A 178 7.01 9.44 -13.30
N LEU A 179 6.99 8.54 -12.30
CA LEU A 179 7.37 7.15 -12.51
C LEU A 179 6.43 6.44 -13.48
N ILE A 180 5.12 6.65 -13.34
CA ILE A 180 4.09 6.07 -14.24
C ILE A 180 4.28 6.59 -15.67
N ILE A 181 4.47 7.90 -15.86
CA ILE A 181 4.69 8.51 -17.17
C ILE A 181 5.97 7.98 -17.81
N SER A 182 7.05 7.84 -17.04
CA SER A 182 8.30 7.24 -17.51
C SER A 182 8.09 5.81 -18.02
N GLY A 183 7.31 5.01 -17.27
CA GLY A 183 6.97 3.65 -17.68
C GLY A 183 6.08 3.59 -18.91
N LEU A 184 5.10 4.48 -19.02
CA LEU A 184 4.24 4.61 -20.20
C LEU A 184 5.08 4.91 -21.44
N GLY A 185 6.01 5.86 -21.37
CA GLY A 185 6.94 6.16 -22.47
C GLY A 185 7.77 4.94 -22.89
N THR A 186 8.14 4.07 -21.92
CA THR A 186 8.85 2.82 -22.22
C THR A 186 7.97 1.81 -22.94
N LEU A 187 6.71 1.68 -22.53
CA LEU A 187 5.74 0.80 -23.19
C LEU A 187 5.47 1.26 -24.62
N ILE A 188 5.19 2.54 -24.83
CA ILE A 188 4.93 3.11 -26.15
C ILE A 188 6.11 2.85 -27.11
N LYS A 189 7.36 3.07 -26.67
CA LYS A 189 8.55 2.78 -27.49
C LYS A 189 8.69 1.32 -27.91
N ARG A 190 8.10 0.38 -27.16
CA ARG A 190 8.10 -1.05 -27.55
C ARG A 190 7.03 -1.41 -28.57
N PHE A 191 5.92 -0.67 -28.60
CA PHE A 191 4.85 -0.88 -29.59
C PHE A 191 5.15 -0.26 -30.96
N ILE A 192 6.02 0.77 -30.98
CA ILE A 192 6.38 1.46 -32.22
C ILE A 192 7.58 0.79 -32.94
N LYS A 193 8.29 -0.11 -32.29
CA LYS A 193 9.34 -0.95 -32.88
C LYS A 193 8.79 -2.26 -33.40
#